data_8e6c4ce245bbddc3d5557707953a8e7a
#
_entry.id   8e6c4ce245bbddc3d5557707953a8e7a
#
_cell.length_a   1.000
_cell.length_b   1.000
_cell.length_c   1.000
_cell.angle_alpha   90.00
_cell.angle_beta   90.00
_cell.angle_gamma   90.00
#
_symmetry.space_group_name_H-M   'P 1'
#
loop_
_entity.id
_entity.type
_entity.pdbx_description
1 polymer ?
#
loop_
_entity_poly.entity_id
_entity_poly.type
_entity_poly.pdbx_seq_one_letter_code
_entity_poly.pdbx_strand_id
1 'polypeptide(L)'
;RSNILLKIADRIEQNLEVLAVTETWDNGKAVRETLNADIPLAADHFRYFAGCIRAQEGGAAEINDGTVAYHIHEPLGVVGQIIPWNFPLLMAAWKLAPALAAGNCIVLKPAE
;
A
#
# COMPACT_ATOMS: atom_id res chain seq x y z
N ARG A 1 11.57 -3.81 -5.56
CA ARG A 1 10.20 -3.52 -5.07
C ARG A 1 10.04 -2.05 -4.72
N SER A 2 10.91 -1.44 -3.88
CA SER A 2 10.84 -0.02 -3.48
C SER A 2 10.67 0.92 -4.70
N ASN A 3 11.52 0.79 -5.71
CA ASN A 3 11.45 1.62 -6.92
C ASN A 3 10.14 1.47 -7.71
N ILE A 4 9.50 0.30 -7.64
CA ILE A 4 8.19 0.09 -8.28
C ILE A 4 7.11 0.85 -7.52
N LEU A 5 7.11 0.78 -6.20
CA LEU A 5 6.16 1.51 -5.36
C LEU A 5 6.28 3.03 -5.52
N LEU A 6 7.52 3.54 -5.61
CA LEU A 6 7.75 4.97 -5.91
C LEU A 6 7.19 5.36 -7.27
N LYS A 7 7.39 4.54 -8.31
CA LYS A 7 6.80 4.79 -9.64
C LYS A 7 5.27 4.76 -9.63
N ILE A 8 4.66 3.90 -8.81
CA ILE A 8 3.20 3.89 -8.64
C ILE A 8 2.74 5.21 -8.03
N ALA A 9 3.40 5.67 -6.95
CA ALA A 9 3.10 6.96 -6.33
C ALA A 9 3.20 8.12 -7.33
N ASP A 10 4.30 8.17 -8.09
CA ASP A 10 4.50 9.20 -9.12
C ASP A 10 3.40 9.16 -10.20
N ARG A 11 2.94 7.97 -10.60
CA ARG A 11 1.86 7.83 -11.58
C ARG A 11 0.50 8.26 -11.02
N ILE A 12 0.24 8.02 -9.74
CA ILE A 12 -0.97 8.53 -9.07
C ILE A 12 -0.96 10.06 -9.08
N GLU A 13 0.14 10.69 -8.68
CA GLU A 13 0.25 12.16 -8.68
C GLU A 13 0.16 12.78 -10.07
N GLN A 14 0.79 12.17 -11.08
CA GLN A 14 0.69 12.64 -12.47
C GLN A 14 -0.74 12.60 -13.02
N ASN A 15 -1.61 11.79 -12.43
CA ASN A 15 -3.01 11.64 -12.84
C ASN A 15 -3.99 12.10 -11.75
N LEU A 16 -3.53 12.94 -10.81
CA LEU A 16 -4.26 13.36 -9.62
C LEU A 16 -5.67 13.86 -9.94
N GLU A 17 -5.82 14.79 -10.85
CA GLU A 17 -7.12 15.41 -11.19
C GLU A 17 -8.08 14.38 -11.80
N VAL A 18 -7.60 13.56 -12.73
CA VAL A 18 -8.43 12.55 -13.39
C VAL A 18 -8.90 11.51 -12.36
N LEU A 19 -8.01 11.05 -11.49
CA LEU A 19 -8.35 10.09 -10.45
C LEU A 19 -9.34 10.68 -9.44
N ALA A 20 -9.13 11.92 -9.02
CA ALA A 20 -10.02 12.60 -8.08
C ALA A 20 -11.44 12.78 -8.64
N VAL A 21 -11.56 13.22 -9.89
CA VAL A 21 -12.85 13.37 -10.57
C VAL A 21 -13.52 12.02 -10.74
N THR A 22 -12.77 10.99 -11.16
CA THR A 22 -13.30 9.63 -11.33
C THR A 22 -13.84 9.07 -10.01
N GLU A 23 -13.09 9.22 -8.90
CA GLU A 23 -13.54 8.78 -7.58
C GLU A 23 -14.79 9.53 -7.11
N THR A 24 -14.87 10.83 -7.38
CA THR A 24 -16.07 11.63 -7.10
C THR A 24 -17.29 11.12 -7.91
N TRP A 25 -17.11 10.78 -9.17
CA TRP A 25 -18.15 10.20 -10.00
C TRP A 25 -18.62 8.84 -9.50
N ASP A 26 -17.70 8.03 -9.03
CA ASP A 26 -17.98 6.66 -8.58
C ASP A 26 -18.74 6.62 -7.24
N ASN A 27 -18.34 7.43 -6.26
CA ASN A 27 -18.89 7.34 -4.89
C ASN A 27 -19.69 8.57 -4.43
N GLY A 28 -19.76 9.63 -5.22
CA GLY A 28 -20.49 10.86 -4.87
C GLY A 28 -19.79 11.76 -3.85
N LYS A 29 -18.54 11.52 -3.51
CA LYS A 29 -17.76 12.35 -2.59
C LYS A 29 -17.42 13.69 -3.25
N ALA A 30 -17.31 14.75 -2.43
CA ALA A 30 -16.92 16.06 -2.94
C ALA A 30 -15.54 16.05 -3.60
N VAL A 31 -15.40 16.61 -4.79
CA VAL A 31 -14.12 16.64 -5.52
C VAL A 31 -13.02 17.35 -4.72
N ARG A 32 -13.36 18.29 -3.85
CA ARG A 32 -12.41 18.93 -2.95
C ARG A 32 -11.71 17.92 -2.04
N GLU A 33 -12.45 16.94 -1.54
CA GLU A 33 -11.91 15.90 -0.63
C GLU A 33 -11.07 14.89 -1.42
N THR A 34 -11.56 14.43 -2.56
CA THR A 34 -10.80 13.46 -3.38
C THR A 34 -9.51 14.09 -3.89
N LEU A 35 -9.54 15.36 -4.33
CA LEU A 35 -8.38 16.07 -4.89
C LEU A 35 -7.32 16.43 -3.83
N ASN A 36 -7.74 16.85 -2.63
CA ASN A 36 -6.82 17.40 -1.64
C ASN A 36 -6.48 16.42 -0.51
N ALA A 37 -7.20 15.32 -0.38
CA ALA A 37 -7.00 14.34 0.67
C ALA A 37 -6.81 12.91 0.12
N ASP A 38 -7.84 12.33 -0.49
CA ASP A 38 -7.88 10.89 -0.77
C ASP A 38 -6.77 10.43 -1.73
N ILE A 39 -6.66 11.11 -2.87
CA ILE A 39 -5.68 10.72 -3.90
C ILE A 39 -4.24 11.04 -3.49
N PRO A 40 -3.93 12.23 -2.93
CA PRO A 40 -2.60 12.50 -2.39
C PRO A 40 -2.16 11.50 -1.31
N LEU A 41 -3.09 11.13 -0.41
CA LEU A 41 -2.81 10.17 0.65
C LEU A 41 -2.57 8.76 0.11
N ALA A 42 -3.24 8.39 -0.98
CA ALA A 42 -2.98 7.12 -1.66
C ALA A 42 -1.55 7.07 -2.23
N ALA A 43 -1.08 8.15 -2.86
CA ALA A 43 0.30 8.25 -3.34
C ALA A 43 1.31 8.18 -2.18
N ASP A 44 1.04 8.90 -1.10
CA ASP A 44 1.91 8.93 0.09
C ASP A 44 2.07 7.54 0.73
N HIS A 45 1.00 6.74 0.79
CA HIS A 45 1.06 5.36 1.28
C HIS A 45 2.05 4.50 0.49
N PHE A 46 2.05 4.60 -0.83
CA PHE A 46 3.04 3.88 -1.64
C PHE A 46 4.47 4.35 -1.36
N ARG A 47 4.68 5.66 -1.16
CA ARG A 47 6.00 6.19 -0.78
C ARG A 47 6.44 5.72 0.59
N TYR A 48 5.54 5.74 1.58
CA TYR A 48 5.83 5.26 2.93
C TYR A 48 6.31 3.81 2.90
N PHE A 49 5.55 2.90 2.29
CA PHE A 49 5.93 1.49 2.25
C PHE A 49 7.13 1.20 1.33
N ALA A 50 7.39 2.02 0.33
CA ALA A 50 8.63 1.97 -0.43
C ALA A 50 9.87 2.24 0.45
N GLY A 51 9.74 3.13 1.44
CA GLY A 51 10.77 3.37 2.46
C GLY A 51 10.87 2.24 3.47
N CYS A 52 9.74 1.73 3.96
CA CYS A 52 9.71 0.68 5.00
C CYS A 52 10.48 -0.58 4.62
N ILE A 53 10.36 -1.05 3.38
CA ILE A 53 11.10 -2.25 2.94
C ILE A 53 12.62 -2.09 2.93
N ARG A 54 13.13 -0.88 2.91
CA ARG A 54 14.57 -0.59 2.97
C ARG A 54 15.11 -0.60 4.39
N ALA A 55 14.22 -0.42 5.37
CA ALA A 55 14.54 -0.37 6.79
C ALA A 55 14.03 -1.61 7.58
N GLN A 56 13.35 -2.53 6.90
CA GLN A 56 12.83 -3.73 7.53
C GLN A 56 13.97 -4.67 7.93
N GLU A 57 14.04 -4.97 9.21
CA GLU A 57 15.03 -5.88 9.80
C GLU A 57 14.37 -7.16 10.28
N GLY A 58 15.15 -8.22 10.41
CA GLY A 58 14.83 -9.39 11.20
C GLY A 58 15.28 -9.20 12.65
N GLY A 59 15.33 -10.27 13.41
CA GLY A 59 15.85 -10.25 14.77
C GLY A 59 16.66 -11.48 15.08
N ALA A 60 17.56 -11.35 16.06
CA ALA A 60 18.29 -12.46 16.63
C ALA A 60 18.31 -12.32 18.15
N ALA A 61 18.20 -13.45 18.87
CA ALA A 61 18.28 -13.50 20.31
C ALA A 61 19.01 -14.78 20.76
N GLU A 62 19.82 -14.66 21.77
CA GLU A 62 20.36 -15.82 22.47
C GLU A 62 19.28 -16.40 23.41
N ILE A 63 18.99 -17.68 23.28
CA ILE A 63 18.01 -18.39 24.12
C ILE A 63 18.66 -18.96 25.34
N ASN A 64 19.83 -19.58 25.15
CA ASN A 64 20.69 -20.15 26.20
C ASN A 64 22.11 -20.31 25.67
N ASP A 65 23.01 -20.78 26.52
CA ASP A 65 24.39 -21.05 26.15
C ASP A 65 24.47 -21.98 24.93
N GLY A 66 24.92 -21.43 23.80
CA GLY A 66 25.12 -22.16 22.56
C GLY A 66 23.90 -22.26 21.62
N THR A 67 22.79 -21.61 21.94
CA THR A 67 21.59 -21.56 21.07
C THR A 67 21.20 -20.15 20.74
N VAL A 68 21.23 -19.80 19.44
CA VAL A 68 20.74 -18.51 18.90
C VAL A 68 19.51 -18.75 18.04
N ALA A 69 18.44 -18.02 18.32
CA ALA A 69 17.27 -17.94 17.45
C ALA A 69 17.36 -16.67 16.59
N TYR A 70 16.95 -16.79 15.35
CA TYR A 70 16.78 -15.64 14.47
C TYR A 70 15.46 -15.76 13.71
N HIS A 71 14.89 -14.60 13.33
CA HIS A 71 13.71 -14.57 12.49
C HIS A 71 13.95 -13.64 11.29
N ILE A 72 13.35 -14.01 10.18
CA ILE A 72 13.33 -13.23 8.95
C ILE A 72 11.89 -13.12 8.47
N HIS A 73 11.60 -12.05 7.72
CA HIS A 73 10.28 -11.83 7.13
C HIS A 73 10.25 -12.40 5.71
N GLU A 74 9.25 -13.23 5.44
CA GLU A 74 9.01 -13.83 4.14
C GLU A 74 7.61 -13.44 3.60
N PRO A 75 7.41 -13.37 2.27
CA PRO A 75 6.10 -13.16 1.68
C PRO A 75 5.15 -14.32 2.05
N LEU A 76 3.88 -13.99 2.27
CA LEU A 76 2.82 -15.00 2.42
C LEU A 76 2.49 -15.70 1.08
N GLY A 77 2.80 -15.06 -0.05
CA GLY A 77 2.50 -15.56 -1.38
C GLY A 77 1.39 -14.77 -2.05
N VAL A 78 0.22 -15.37 -2.24
CA VAL A 78 -0.97 -14.69 -2.80
C VAL A 78 -1.93 -14.34 -1.69
N VAL A 79 -2.28 -13.05 -1.59
CA VAL A 79 -3.18 -12.52 -0.56
C VAL A 79 -4.47 -11.97 -1.19
N GLY A 80 -5.61 -12.30 -0.60
CA GLY A 80 -6.91 -11.73 -0.94
C GLY A 80 -7.14 -10.42 -0.18
N GLN A 81 -7.63 -9.40 -0.89
CA GLN A 81 -7.93 -8.10 -0.29
C GLN A 81 -9.33 -7.65 -0.69
N ILE A 82 -10.12 -7.23 0.29
CA ILE A 82 -11.48 -6.70 0.10
C ILE A 82 -11.49 -5.27 0.61
N ILE A 83 -11.96 -4.33 -0.21
CA ILE A 83 -12.01 -2.91 0.10
C ILE A 83 -13.44 -2.36 0.05
N PRO A 84 -13.76 -1.35 0.88
CA PRO A 84 -15.06 -0.68 0.89
C PRO A 84 -15.18 0.38 -0.20
N TRP A 85 -16.38 0.93 -0.35
CA TRP A 85 -16.75 1.91 -1.36
C TRP A 85 -16.43 3.37 -0.99
N ASN A 86 -16.26 3.66 0.28
CA ASN A 86 -16.19 5.05 0.77
C ASN A 86 -14.84 5.74 0.54
N PHE A 87 -13.77 4.99 0.30
CA PHE A 87 -12.44 5.45 -0.07
C PHE A 87 -11.81 4.47 -1.08
N PRO A 88 -12.32 4.37 -2.30
CA PRO A 88 -11.95 3.29 -3.21
C PRO A 88 -10.44 3.20 -3.45
N LEU A 89 -9.82 4.25 -3.98
CA LEU A 89 -8.39 4.23 -4.28
C LEU A 89 -7.52 4.23 -3.02
N LEU A 90 -7.89 5.02 -2.01
CA LEU A 90 -7.12 5.12 -0.77
C LEU A 90 -7.10 3.79 -0.01
N MET A 91 -8.25 3.12 0.12
CA MET A 91 -8.32 1.82 0.79
C MET A 91 -7.63 0.71 -0.01
N ALA A 92 -7.64 0.81 -1.34
CA ALA A 92 -6.81 -0.06 -2.18
C ALA A 92 -5.32 0.19 -1.89
N ALA A 93 -4.86 1.43 -1.88
CA ALA A 93 -3.48 1.79 -1.58
C ALA A 93 -3.03 1.29 -0.20
N TRP A 94 -3.88 1.43 0.83
CA TRP A 94 -3.57 0.97 2.20
C TRP A 94 -3.28 -0.53 2.28
N LYS A 95 -3.86 -1.32 1.39
CA LYS A 95 -3.68 -2.77 1.36
C LYS A 95 -2.65 -3.20 0.32
N LEU A 96 -2.65 -2.58 -0.85
CA LEU A 96 -1.72 -2.91 -1.94
C LEU A 96 -0.27 -2.55 -1.57
N ALA A 97 -0.05 -1.36 -1.02
CA ALA A 97 1.29 -0.86 -0.76
C ALA A 97 2.07 -1.77 0.22
N PRO A 98 1.58 -2.12 1.42
CA PRO A 98 2.30 -3.02 2.32
C PRO A 98 2.43 -4.43 1.77
N ALA A 99 1.41 -4.97 1.10
CA ALA A 99 1.46 -6.32 0.58
C ALA A 99 2.48 -6.48 -0.55
N LEU A 100 2.53 -5.53 -1.50
CA LEU A 100 3.55 -5.48 -2.55
C LEU A 100 4.95 -5.20 -1.99
N ALA A 101 5.06 -4.32 -0.99
CA ALA A 101 6.31 -4.08 -0.28
C ALA A 101 6.88 -5.38 0.31
N ALA A 102 6.04 -6.14 0.99
CA ALA A 102 6.41 -7.43 1.57
C ALA A 102 6.71 -8.53 0.53
N GLY A 103 6.38 -8.31 -0.75
CA GLY A 103 6.69 -9.24 -1.84
C GLY A 103 5.55 -10.20 -2.20
N ASN A 104 4.33 -9.91 -1.76
CA ASN A 104 3.16 -10.72 -2.07
C ASN A 104 2.58 -10.37 -3.46
N CYS A 105 1.88 -11.35 -4.04
CA CYS A 105 0.91 -11.13 -5.11
C CYS A 105 -0.48 -10.89 -4.51
N ILE A 106 -1.34 -10.15 -5.22
CA ILE A 106 -2.61 -9.70 -4.65
C ILE A 106 -3.77 -10.01 -5.59
N VAL A 107 -4.85 -10.49 -5.02
CA VAL A 107 -6.18 -10.53 -5.65
C VAL A 107 -7.06 -9.52 -4.92
N LEU A 108 -7.40 -8.43 -5.58
CA LEU A 108 -8.20 -7.35 -5.02
C LEU A 108 -9.65 -7.46 -5.45
N LYS A 109 -10.58 -7.48 -4.48
CA LYS A 109 -12.03 -7.36 -4.70
C LYS A 109 -12.44 -5.94 -4.31
N PRO A 110 -12.77 -5.05 -5.25
CA PRO A 110 -13.32 -3.74 -4.95
C PRO A 110 -14.75 -3.84 -4.46
N ALA A 111 -15.30 -2.75 -3.95
CA ALA A 111 -16.72 -2.61 -3.70
C ALA A 111 -17.53 -2.62 -5.02
N GLU A 112 -18.80 -2.85 -4.91
CA GLU A 112 -19.74 -2.84 -6.04
C GLU A 112 -20.00 -1.45 -6.56
#